data_d0d8b6a2de86dee78a450a5445b25b41
#
_entry.id   d0d8b6a2de86dee78a450a5445b25b41
#
_cell.length_a   1.000
_cell.length_b   1.000
_cell.length_c   1.000
_cell.angle_alpha   90.00
_cell.angle_beta   90.00
_cell.angle_gamma   90.00
#
_symmetry.space_group_name_H-M   'P 1'
#
loop_
_entity.id
_entity.type
_entity.pdbx_description
1 polymer ?
#
loop_
_entity_poly.entity_id
_entity_poly.type
_entity_poly.pdbx_seq_one_letter_code
_entity_poly.pdbx_strand_id
1 'polypeptide(L)'
;MSFKKHLKKFSAVICAVAICMAFTACGSKGSGDKVYKVGMEPTFPPFDTTNEKGDLDGFDVDLMKAIAKDQGFKVEFKSLEFEGLITGLKSGNIDIVASGMWASDERKKEVDFSNTYYESGLVVAVNANDNKIKSIDDLDKNSKVAAQIGTSSAELIQKMQKEGKIKEAKIYNKVNDAVQDLQNGSVSALINDKPVTKEYMNKQKGKIKIVGDPLNKENLGIGVQKGNKELLDKINKGLANLKKSGEFDKLLKKWNLN
;
A
#
# COMPACT_ATOMS: atom_id res chain seq x y z
N MET A 1 -47.30 -54.21 49.96
CA MET A 1 -48.03 -53.37 49.04
C MET A 1 -47.54 -51.94 49.16
N SER A 2 -46.48 -51.54 48.55
CA SER A 2 -46.10 -50.08 48.35
C SER A 2 -44.72 -49.90 47.72
N PHE A 3 -44.39 -50.64 46.69
CA PHE A 3 -43.12 -50.43 45.97
C PHE A 3 -43.33 -50.00 44.51
N LYS A 4 -44.56 -50.02 43.97
CA LYS A 4 -44.89 -49.75 42.62
C LYS A 4 -45.35 -48.29 42.36
N LYS A 5 -45.52 -47.47 43.40
CA LYS A 5 -46.00 -46.08 43.25
C LYS A 5 -44.87 -45.03 43.12
N HIS A 6 -43.65 -45.35 43.50
CA HIS A 6 -42.55 -44.42 43.46
C HIS A 6 -41.74 -44.46 42.08
N LEU A 7 -41.91 -45.55 41.31
CA LEU A 7 -41.16 -45.72 40.07
C LEU A 7 -41.77 -44.94 38.88
N LYS A 8 -43.08 -44.60 38.98
CA LYS A 8 -43.74 -43.80 37.91
C LYS A 8 -43.54 -42.29 38.05
N LYS A 9 -43.08 -41.77 39.18
CA LYS A 9 -42.82 -40.34 39.39
C LYS A 9 -41.35 -39.97 39.06
N PHE A 10 -40.45 -40.96 39.01
CA PHE A 10 -39.04 -40.72 38.66
C PHE A 10 -38.79 -40.68 37.15
N SER A 11 -39.65 -41.36 36.34
CA SER A 11 -39.52 -41.32 34.86
C SER A 11 -40.03 -40.04 34.22
N ALA A 12 -40.92 -39.29 34.89
CA ALA A 12 -41.43 -38.02 34.33
C ALA A 12 -40.51 -36.80 34.53
N VAL A 13 -39.60 -36.88 35.51
CA VAL A 13 -38.65 -35.78 35.78
C VAL A 13 -37.39 -35.88 34.91
N ILE A 14 -37.02 -37.08 34.44
CA ILE A 14 -35.84 -37.28 33.57
C ILE A 14 -36.12 -36.84 32.12
N CYS A 15 -37.37 -36.91 31.64
CA CYS A 15 -37.73 -36.44 30.31
C CYS A 15 -37.86 -34.91 30.21
N ALA A 16 -38.11 -34.19 31.32
CA ALA A 16 -38.20 -32.75 31.31
C ALA A 16 -36.84 -32.03 31.34
N VAL A 17 -35.78 -32.70 31.83
CA VAL A 17 -34.42 -32.14 31.86
C VAL A 17 -33.67 -32.34 30.51
N ALA A 18 -34.07 -33.37 29.72
CA ALA A 18 -33.45 -33.66 28.44
C ALA A 18 -33.90 -32.71 27.30
N ILE A 19 -34.99 -31.94 27.47
CA ILE A 19 -35.50 -31.00 26.46
C ILE A 19 -34.93 -29.60 26.62
N CYS A 20 -34.33 -29.26 27.76
CA CYS A 20 -33.71 -27.93 27.99
C CYS A 20 -32.23 -27.84 27.55
N MET A 21 -31.59 -28.93 27.09
CA MET A 21 -30.20 -28.91 26.61
C MET A 21 -30.05 -28.86 25.10
N ALA A 22 -31.16 -28.73 24.33
CA ALA A 22 -31.09 -28.69 22.87
C ALA A 22 -31.14 -27.28 22.26
N PHE A 23 -31.12 -26.20 23.06
CA PHE A 23 -31.24 -24.82 22.57
C PHE A 23 -30.01 -23.91 22.88
N THR A 24 -28.88 -24.47 23.26
CA THR A 24 -27.64 -23.65 23.42
C THR A 24 -26.52 -24.04 22.49
N ALA A 25 -26.84 -24.54 21.30
CA ALA A 25 -25.90 -24.75 20.23
C ALA A 25 -26.09 -23.69 19.08
N CYS A 26 -26.54 -22.46 19.40
CA CYS A 26 -26.17 -21.31 18.64
C CYS A 26 -24.78 -20.91 19.10
N GLY A 27 -23.77 -21.60 18.58
CA GLY A 27 -22.40 -21.13 18.62
C GLY A 27 -22.37 -19.74 17.99
N SER A 28 -22.35 -18.71 18.82
CA SER A 28 -21.80 -17.44 18.38
C SER A 28 -20.38 -17.80 17.93
N LYS A 29 -20.18 -17.94 16.61
CA LYS A 29 -18.87 -17.73 16.02
C LYS A 29 -18.42 -16.41 16.60
N GLY A 30 -17.50 -16.46 17.56
CA GLY A 30 -16.78 -15.29 18.00
C GLY A 30 -16.14 -14.68 16.75
N SER A 31 -16.83 -13.73 16.18
CA SER A 31 -16.26 -12.82 15.18
C SER A 31 -15.35 -11.89 15.99
N GLY A 32 -14.25 -12.43 16.49
CA GLY A 32 -13.11 -11.60 16.78
C GLY A 32 -12.73 -10.97 15.47
N ASP A 33 -12.85 -9.63 15.38
CA ASP A 33 -12.50 -8.89 14.18
C ASP A 33 -11.12 -9.35 13.71
N LYS A 34 -11.07 -9.97 12.53
CA LYS A 34 -9.80 -10.43 11.94
C LYS A 34 -8.91 -9.22 11.74
N VAL A 35 -7.70 -9.24 12.32
CA VAL A 35 -6.71 -8.18 12.19
C VAL A 35 -5.76 -8.56 11.07
N TYR A 36 -5.67 -7.71 10.03
CA TYR A 36 -4.73 -7.89 8.93
C TYR A 36 -3.54 -6.93 9.08
N LYS A 37 -2.34 -7.43 8.83
CA LYS A 37 -1.11 -6.65 8.83
C LYS A 37 -0.93 -6.00 7.47
N VAL A 38 -0.86 -4.68 7.44
CA VAL A 38 -0.64 -3.87 6.23
C VAL A 38 0.80 -3.40 6.21
N GLY A 39 1.58 -3.85 5.23
CA GLY A 39 2.95 -3.39 5.00
C GLY A 39 2.99 -2.16 4.12
N MET A 40 3.85 -1.20 4.48
CA MET A 40 4.11 0.04 3.74
C MET A 40 5.50 0.58 3.99
N GLU A 41 5.99 1.41 3.07
CA GLU A 41 7.27 2.12 3.16
C GLU A 41 7.00 3.63 3.37
N PRO A 42 7.31 4.22 4.55
CA PRO A 42 6.81 5.54 4.92
C PRO A 42 7.62 6.73 4.39
N THR A 43 8.37 6.59 3.30
CA THR A 43 9.05 7.72 2.64
C THR A 43 8.47 8.06 1.27
N PHE A 44 7.20 7.71 1.04
CA PHE A 44 6.48 7.88 -0.22
C PHE A 44 5.23 8.80 -0.09
N PRO A 45 5.39 10.03 0.47
CA PRO A 45 4.27 10.95 0.65
C PRO A 45 3.68 11.39 -0.71
N PRO A 46 2.36 11.65 -0.83
CA PRO A 46 1.37 11.67 0.22
C PRO A 46 0.71 10.31 0.50
N PHE A 47 1.15 9.21 -0.18
CA PHE A 47 0.59 7.88 0.03
C PHE A 47 0.96 7.30 1.39
N ASP A 48 2.26 7.29 1.71
CA ASP A 48 2.84 6.73 2.92
C ASP A 48 3.86 7.70 3.53
N THR A 49 3.67 7.99 4.80
CA THR A 49 4.54 8.91 5.55
C THR A 49 4.48 8.58 7.04
N THR A 50 5.12 9.39 7.86
CA THR A 50 4.94 9.41 9.30
C THR A 50 4.40 10.76 9.75
N ASN A 51 3.52 10.76 10.76
CA ASN A 51 3.06 11.97 11.40
C ASN A 51 4.13 12.54 12.39
N GLU A 52 3.85 13.67 13.02
CA GLU A 52 4.75 14.31 13.99
C GLU A 52 5.08 13.44 15.21
N LYS A 53 4.25 12.41 15.50
CA LYS A 53 4.47 11.48 16.60
C LYS A 53 5.28 10.24 16.18
N GLY A 54 5.61 10.13 14.87
CA GLY A 54 6.30 8.98 14.31
C GLY A 54 5.38 7.81 13.93
N ASP A 55 4.06 7.95 14.06
CA ASP A 55 3.11 6.92 13.61
C ASP A 55 2.99 6.94 12.09
N LEU A 56 2.72 5.77 11.51
CA LEU A 56 2.45 5.64 10.08
C LEU A 56 1.17 6.41 9.71
N ASP A 57 1.26 7.21 8.66
CA ASP A 57 0.21 8.10 8.17
C ASP A 57 0.26 8.19 6.63
N GLY A 58 -0.74 8.78 6.01
CA GLY A 58 -0.80 8.91 4.56
C GLY A 58 -2.14 8.49 3.98
N PHE A 59 -2.27 8.70 2.66
CA PHE A 59 -3.46 8.32 1.92
C PHE A 59 -3.76 6.82 2.06
N ASP A 60 -2.75 5.96 1.92
CA ASP A 60 -2.93 4.50 1.98
C ASP A 60 -3.31 4.02 3.38
N VAL A 61 -2.83 4.69 4.44
CA VAL A 61 -3.25 4.43 5.83
C VAL A 61 -4.74 4.74 6.00
N ASP A 62 -5.17 5.91 5.56
CA ASP A 62 -6.57 6.33 5.66
C ASP A 62 -7.48 5.46 4.79
N LEU A 63 -7.05 5.14 3.56
CA LEU A 63 -7.77 4.26 2.65
C LEU A 63 -7.98 2.88 3.26
N MET A 64 -6.93 2.26 3.81
CA MET A 64 -7.02 0.95 4.42
C MET A 64 -7.87 0.95 5.69
N LYS A 65 -7.81 1.99 6.51
CA LYS A 65 -8.72 2.17 7.67
C LYS A 65 -10.18 2.26 7.24
N ALA A 66 -10.47 3.02 6.17
CA ALA A 66 -11.82 3.19 5.65
C ALA A 66 -12.37 1.87 5.04
N ILE A 67 -11.56 1.15 4.25
CA ILE A 67 -11.91 -0.18 3.70
C ILE A 67 -12.17 -1.17 4.85
N ALA A 68 -11.29 -1.21 5.86
CA ALA A 68 -11.41 -2.12 6.99
C ALA A 68 -12.71 -1.88 7.76
N LYS A 69 -13.05 -0.61 8.01
CA LYS A 69 -14.31 -0.21 8.65
C LYS A 69 -15.53 -0.65 7.83
N ASP A 70 -15.51 -0.42 6.52
CA ASP A 70 -16.63 -0.77 5.62
C ASP A 70 -16.83 -2.30 5.53
N GLN A 71 -15.75 -3.08 5.56
CA GLN A 71 -15.78 -4.53 5.38
C GLN A 71 -15.72 -5.33 6.68
N GLY A 72 -15.72 -4.68 7.85
CA GLY A 72 -15.81 -5.33 9.16
C GLY A 72 -14.56 -6.13 9.54
N PHE A 73 -13.37 -5.59 9.29
CA PHE A 73 -12.10 -6.13 9.77
C PHE A 73 -11.24 -5.02 10.39
N LYS A 74 -10.12 -5.40 11.03
CA LYS A 74 -9.16 -4.47 11.59
C LYS A 74 -7.83 -4.54 10.83
N VAL A 75 -7.05 -3.46 10.90
CA VAL A 75 -5.73 -3.38 10.31
C VAL A 75 -4.69 -2.96 11.34
N GLU A 76 -3.50 -3.53 11.21
CA GLU A 76 -2.28 -3.14 11.92
C GLU A 76 -1.22 -2.78 10.88
N PHE A 77 -0.66 -1.59 10.96
CA PHE A 77 0.32 -1.12 9.98
C PHE A 77 1.74 -1.49 10.39
N LYS A 78 2.54 -1.92 9.40
CA LYS A 78 3.94 -2.32 9.56
C LYS A 78 4.81 -1.55 8.58
N SER A 79 5.83 -0.87 9.10
CA SER A 79 6.87 -0.24 8.27
C SER A 79 7.86 -1.30 7.81
N LEU A 80 8.09 -1.38 6.50
CA LEU A 80 9.09 -2.20 5.84
C LEU A 80 9.81 -1.37 4.76
N GLU A 81 10.99 -1.81 4.34
CA GLU A 81 11.62 -1.29 3.12
C GLU A 81 10.80 -1.72 1.89
N PHE A 82 10.70 -0.86 0.88
CA PHE A 82 9.82 -1.08 -0.29
C PHE A 82 10.12 -2.40 -1.02
N GLU A 83 11.41 -2.70 -1.24
CA GLU A 83 11.86 -3.94 -1.87
C GLU A 83 11.40 -5.20 -1.12
N GLY A 84 11.26 -5.10 0.20
CA GLY A 84 10.83 -6.21 1.07
C GLY A 84 9.34 -6.48 1.09
N LEU A 85 8.49 -5.59 0.57
CA LEU A 85 7.02 -5.68 0.70
C LEU A 85 6.44 -6.93 0.03
N ILE A 86 6.83 -7.23 -1.22
CA ILE A 86 6.36 -8.44 -1.93
C ILE A 86 6.81 -9.72 -1.22
N THR A 87 8.07 -9.76 -0.76
CA THR A 87 8.60 -10.90 -0.01
C THR A 87 7.87 -11.07 1.32
N GLY A 88 7.59 -9.96 2.03
CA GLY A 88 6.81 -9.97 3.27
C GLY A 88 5.40 -10.52 3.08
N LEU A 89 4.76 -10.17 1.97
CA LEU A 89 3.44 -10.66 1.59
C LEU A 89 3.46 -12.17 1.27
N LYS A 90 4.43 -12.62 0.47
CA LYS A 90 4.61 -14.04 0.10
C LYS A 90 4.89 -14.93 1.31
N SER A 91 5.66 -14.44 2.26
CA SER A 91 6.02 -15.18 3.49
C SER A 91 4.92 -15.15 4.57
N GLY A 92 3.88 -14.33 4.41
CA GLY A 92 2.83 -14.15 5.42
C GLY A 92 3.23 -13.28 6.62
N ASN A 93 4.37 -12.57 6.55
CA ASN A 93 4.76 -11.58 7.56
C ASN A 93 3.79 -10.39 7.58
N ILE A 94 3.24 -10.06 6.41
CA ILE A 94 2.14 -9.11 6.21
C ILE A 94 1.05 -9.78 5.36
N ASP A 95 -0.18 -9.29 5.44
CA ASP A 95 -1.34 -9.81 4.72
C ASP A 95 -1.71 -8.94 3.52
N ILE A 96 -1.39 -7.65 3.59
CA ILE A 96 -1.74 -6.61 2.62
C ILE A 96 -0.51 -5.74 2.39
N VAL A 97 -0.33 -5.30 1.15
CA VAL A 97 0.56 -4.19 0.79
C VAL A 97 -0.29 -3.03 0.30
N ALA A 98 -0.20 -1.89 1.00
CA ALA A 98 -0.74 -0.61 0.56
C ALA A 98 0.39 0.40 0.73
N SER A 99 1.09 0.75 -0.37
CA SER A 99 2.32 1.54 -0.37
C SER A 99 2.60 2.17 -1.74
N GLY A 100 1.61 2.86 -2.30
CA GLY A 100 1.75 3.48 -3.61
C GLY A 100 2.25 2.53 -4.69
N MET A 101 1.96 1.23 -4.57
CA MET A 101 2.62 0.21 -5.37
C MET A 101 1.97 0.06 -6.75
N TRP A 102 2.76 0.22 -7.81
CA TRP A 102 2.35 -0.10 -9.18
C TRP A 102 2.07 -1.61 -9.32
N ALA A 103 0.87 -1.94 -9.81
CA ALA A 103 0.44 -3.30 -10.11
C ALA A 103 0.99 -3.76 -11.47
N SER A 104 2.34 -3.87 -11.59
CA SER A 104 3.00 -4.32 -12.81
C SER A 104 2.69 -5.79 -13.14
N ASP A 105 2.88 -6.17 -14.41
CA ASP A 105 2.63 -7.56 -14.82
C ASP A 105 3.62 -8.54 -14.18
N GLU A 106 4.85 -8.10 -13.88
CA GLU A 106 5.85 -8.88 -13.13
C GLU A 106 5.35 -9.15 -11.71
N ARG A 107 4.90 -8.11 -11.00
CA ARG A 107 4.38 -8.25 -9.63
C ARG A 107 3.10 -9.06 -9.57
N LYS A 108 2.23 -8.96 -10.59
CA LYS A 108 1.00 -9.79 -10.70
C LYS A 108 1.28 -11.28 -10.85
N LYS A 109 2.47 -11.69 -11.27
CA LYS A 109 2.88 -13.10 -11.25
C LYS A 109 3.08 -13.62 -9.83
N GLU A 110 3.52 -12.76 -8.92
CA GLU A 110 3.92 -13.10 -7.56
C GLU A 110 2.79 -12.92 -6.53
N VAL A 111 1.95 -11.89 -6.70
CA VAL A 111 0.88 -11.50 -5.79
C VAL A 111 -0.36 -11.08 -6.57
N ASP A 112 -1.52 -11.00 -5.91
CA ASP A 112 -2.72 -10.46 -6.52
C ASP A 112 -2.93 -9.01 -6.11
N PHE A 113 -3.46 -8.20 -7.02
CA PHE A 113 -3.74 -6.78 -6.80
C PHE A 113 -5.22 -6.46 -6.88
N SER A 114 -5.64 -5.49 -6.08
CA SER A 114 -6.96 -4.90 -6.17
C SER A 114 -7.19 -4.19 -7.52
N ASN A 115 -8.42 -3.78 -7.74
CA ASN A 115 -8.72 -2.76 -8.73
C ASN A 115 -7.86 -1.51 -8.47
N THR A 116 -7.49 -0.81 -9.55
CA THR A 116 -6.73 0.43 -9.46
C THR A 116 -7.44 1.45 -8.57
N TYR A 117 -6.72 1.97 -7.58
CA TYR A 117 -7.23 3.04 -6.74
C TYR A 117 -6.69 4.42 -7.16
N TYR A 118 -5.49 4.48 -7.74
CA TYR A 118 -4.89 5.72 -8.23
C TYR A 118 -4.12 5.48 -9.52
N GLU A 119 -4.16 6.43 -10.45
CA GLU A 119 -3.36 6.43 -11.67
C GLU A 119 -2.20 7.42 -11.50
N SER A 120 -0.98 6.92 -11.47
CA SER A 120 0.26 7.66 -11.34
C SER A 120 1.05 7.67 -12.65
N GLY A 121 2.30 8.08 -12.59
CA GLY A 121 3.28 8.02 -13.66
C GLY A 121 4.61 8.59 -13.21
N LEU A 122 5.69 8.11 -13.82
CA LEU A 122 7.04 8.53 -13.51
C LEU A 122 7.32 9.90 -14.12
N VAL A 123 8.08 10.71 -13.39
CA VAL A 123 8.58 12.02 -13.85
C VAL A 123 10.08 12.15 -13.58
N VAL A 124 10.72 13.05 -14.31
CA VAL A 124 12.10 13.45 -14.05
C VAL A 124 12.08 14.70 -13.18
N ALA A 125 12.76 14.63 -12.04
CA ALA A 125 13.02 15.78 -11.18
C ALA A 125 14.50 16.17 -11.24
N VAL A 126 14.77 17.46 -11.18
CA VAL A 126 16.11 18.05 -11.17
C VAL A 126 16.22 19.10 -10.09
N ASN A 127 17.45 19.51 -9.74
CA ASN A 127 17.65 20.66 -8.88
C ASN A 127 16.98 21.89 -9.52
N ALA A 128 16.32 22.73 -8.73
CA ALA A 128 15.58 23.89 -9.25
C ALA A 128 16.46 24.87 -10.06
N ASN A 129 17.75 24.93 -9.73
CA ASN A 129 18.73 25.78 -10.42
C ASN A 129 19.32 25.12 -11.69
N ASP A 130 19.01 23.84 -11.94
CA ASP A 130 19.42 23.20 -13.18
C ASP A 130 18.60 23.78 -14.36
N ASN A 131 19.29 24.29 -15.37
CA ASN A 131 18.69 24.84 -16.59
C ASN A 131 19.08 24.05 -17.84
N LYS A 132 19.82 22.96 -17.68
CA LYS A 132 20.34 22.12 -18.77
C LYS A 132 19.39 20.98 -19.08
N ILE A 133 18.94 20.26 -18.05
CA ILE A 133 18.05 19.10 -18.18
C ILE A 133 16.60 19.61 -18.24
N LYS A 134 15.92 19.38 -19.37
CA LYS A 134 14.52 19.75 -19.64
C LYS A 134 13.60 18.52 -19.73
N SER A 135 14.17 17.35 -20.00
CA SER A 135 13.47 16.09 -20.15
C SER A 135 14.42 14.90 -19.87
N ILE A 136 13.92 13.67 -19.97
CA ILE A 136 14.73 12.45 -19.88
C ILE A 136 15.75 12.37 -21.03
N ASP A 137 15.47 12.99 -22.18
CA ASP A 137 16.32 12.93 -23.38
C ASP A 137 17.58 13.80 -23.24
N ASP A 138 17.62 14.73 -22.29
CA ASP A 138 18.80 15.54 -21.98
C ASP A 138 19.79 14.84 -21.02
N LEU A 139 19.41 13.66 -20.49
CA LEU A 139 20.32 12.86 -19.69
C LEU A 139 21.37 12.20 -20.58
N ASP A 140 22.62 12.29 -20.18
CA ASP A 140 23.76 11.86 -20.97
C ASP A 140 24.76 11.00 -20.17
N LYS A 141 25.89 10.64 -20.82
CA LYS A 141 26.98 9.83 -20.24
C LYS A 141 27.66 10.46 -19.02
N ASN A 142 27.34 11.69 -18.65
CA ASN A 142 27.84 12.35 -17.43
C ASN A 142 26.77 12.38 -16.33
N SER A 143 25.53 12.08 -16.67
CA SER A 143 24.39 12.15 -15.77
C SER A 143 24.38 10.99 -14.78
N LYS A 144 24.28 11.30 -13.49
CA LYS A 144 23.98 10.36 -12.42
C LYS A 144 22.50 10.49 -12.10
N VAL A 145 21.76 9.40 -12.17
CA VAL A 145 20.31 9.42 -11.99
C VAL A 145 19.92 8.57 -10.81
N ALA A 146 19.10 9.13 -9.93
CA ALA A 146 18.62 8.49 -8.69
C ALA A 146 17.28 7.81 -8.88
N ALA A 147 17.05 6.71 -8.16
CA ALA A 147 15.76 6.07 -7.96
C ALA A 147 15.75 5.23 -6.68
N GLN A 148 14.55 4.88 -6.21
CA GLN A 148 14.41 3.97 -5.07
C GLN A 148 14.50 2.51 -5.54
N ILE A 149 15.16 1.66 -4.77
CA ILE A 149 15.30 0.23 -5.02
C ILE A 149 13.93 -0.47 -5.14
N GLY A 150 13.84 -1.46 -6.01
CA GLY A 150 12.63 -2.28 -6.18
C GLY A 150 11.49 -1.56 -6.93
N THR A 151 11.72 -0.34 -7.47
CA THR A 151 10.73 0.43 -8.22
C THR A 151 10.96 0.33 -9.73
N SER A 152 9.93 0.63 -10.51
CA SER A 152 10.01 0.80 -11.97
C SER A 152 11.01 1.88 -12.39
N SER A 153 11.16 2.92 -11.57
CA SER A 153 12.18 3.96 -11.77
C SER A 153 13.59 3.38 -11.71
N ALA A 154 13.85 2.49 -10.72
CA ALA A 154 15.15 1.83 -10.60
C ALA A 154 15.44 0.94 -11.80
N GLU A 155 14.48 0.15 -12.24
CA GLU A 155 14.60 -0.68 -13.44
C GLU A 155 14.92 0.16 -14.68
N LEU A 156 14.22 1.28 -14.86
CA LEU A 156 14.42 2.22 -15.96
C LEU A 156 15.85 2.77 -15.97
N ILE A 157 16.33 3.33 -14.84
CA ILE A 157 17.66 3.95 -14.82
C ILE A 157 18.79 2.91 -14.91
N GLN A 158 18.60 1.70 -14.35
CA GLN A 158 19.55 0.59 -14.51
C GLN A 158 19.66 0.16 -15.98
N LYS A 159 18.54 0.10 -16.68
CA LYS A 159 18.50 -0.15 -18.13
C LYS A 159 19.24 0.97 -18.91
N MET A 160 18.98 2.23 -18.59
CA MET A 160 19.66 3.36 -19.20
C MET A 160 21.18 3.31 -18.99
N GLN A 161 21.63 2.94 -17.79
CA GLN A 161 23.07 2.76 -17.51
C GLN A 161 23.67 1.61 -18.33
N LYS A 162 22.98 0.46 -18.38
CA LYS A 162 23.41 -0.69 -19.17
C LYS A 162 23.52 -0.38 -20.67
N GLU A 163 22.64 0.48 -21.17
CA GLU A 163 22.64 0.97 -22.56
C GLU A 163 23.67 2.10 -22.80
N GLY A 164 24.39 2.54 -21.77
CA GLY A 164 25.38 3.62 -21.84
C GLY A 164 24.78 5.00 -22.06
N LYS A 165 23.47 5.18 -21.79
CA LYS A 165 22.77 6.46 -21.92
C LYS A 165 23.06 7.41 -20.75
N ILE A 166 23.30 6.86 -19.55
CA ILE A 166 23.68 7.61 -18.36
C ILE A 166 24.97 7.05 -17.76
N LYS A 167 25.65 7.86 -16.93
CA LYS A 167 26.88 7.48 -16.24
C LYS A 167 26.64 6.44 -15.15
N GLU A 168 25.61 6.69 -14.32
CA GLU A 168 25.38 5.94 -13.09
C GLU A 168 23.89 5.92 -12.73
N ALA A 169 23.35 4.74 -12.48
CA ALA A 169 22.08 4.52 -11.83
C ALA A 169 22.31 4.44 -10.32
N LYS A 170 22.05 5.51 -9.58
CA LYS A 170 22.24 5.58 -8.14
C LYS A 170 20.98 5.14 -7.41
N ILE A 171 21.06 3.97 -6.78
CA ILE A 171 19.91 3.32 -6.15
C ILE A 171 19.91 3.60 -4.65
N TYR A 172 18.77 4.01 -4.11
CA TYR A 172 18.56 4.35 -2.70
C TYR A 172 17.51 3.45 -2.07
N ASN A 173 17.65 3.17 -0.78
CA ASN A 173 16.60 2.44 -0.06
C ASN A 173 15.35 3.32 0.14
N LYS A 174 15.54 4.63 0.33
CA LYS A 174 14.48 5.58 0.65
C LYS A 174 14.46 6.76 -0.31
N VAL A 175 13.26 7.21 -0.67
CA VAL A 175 13.09 8.35 -1.60
C VAL A 175 13.66 9.65 -1.02
N ASN A 176 13.53 9.88 0.29
CA ASN A 176 14.06 11.08 0.93
C ASN A 176 15.57 11.24 0.76
N ASP A 177 16.34 10.15 0.77
CA ASP A 177 17.79 10.18 0.59
C ASP A 177 18.16 10.54 -0.87
N ALA A 178 17.41 9.99 -1.84
CA ALA A 178 17.55 10.35 -3.25
C ALA A 178 17.23 11.83 -3.49
N VAL A 179 16.18 12.35 -2.85
CA VAL A 179 15.79 13.77 -2.92
C VAL A 179 16.87 14.66 -2.31
N GLN A 180 17.48 14.27 -1.20
CA GLN A 180 18.55 15.02 -0.56
C GLN A 180 19.78 15.10 -1.47
N ASP A 181 20.17 14.00 -2.10
CA ASP A 181 21.30 13.98 -3.03
C ASP A 181 21.03 14.77 -4.30
N LEU A 182 19.77 14.82 -4.77
CA LEU A 182 19.38 15.70 -5.85
C LEU A 182 19.53 17.19 -5.49
N GLN A 183 19.13 17.57 -4.28
CA GLN A 183 19.27 18.96 -3.80
C GLN A 183 20.72 19.38 -3.65
N ASN A 184 21.57 18.47 -3.19
CA ASN A 184 23.00 18.73 -2.98
C ASN A 184 23.81 18.65 -4.28
N GLY A 185 23.20 18.30 -5.42
CA GLY A 185 23.89 18.12 -6.69
C GLY A 185 24.76 16.87 -6.80
N SER A 186 24.60 15.93 -5.88
CA SER A 186 25.30 14.62 -5.92
C SER A 186 24.79 13.73 -7.05
N VAL A 187 23.55 13.95 -7.47
CA VAL A 187 22.93 13.36 -8.68
C VAL A 187 22.36 14.44 -9.56
N SER A 188 22.29 14.18 -10.88
CA SER A 188 21.80 15.10 -11.89
C SER A 188 20.28 15.13 -11.95
N ALA A 189 19.64 13.99 -11.74
CA ALA A 189 18.19 13.81 -11.77
C ALA A 189 17.72 12.71 -10.83
N LEU A 190 16.43 12.76 -10.49
CA LEU A 190 15.68 11.72 -9.81
C LEU A 190 14.51 11.31 -10.70
N ILE A 191 14.32 10.01 -10.95
CA ILE A 191 13.09 9.48 -11.55
C ILE A 191 12.25 8.89 -10.45
N ASN A 192 11.01 9.38 -10.32
CA ASN A 192 10.09 8.98 -9.25
C ASN A 192 8.64 9.29 -9.65
N ASP A 193 7.68 8.80 -8.88
CA ASP A 193 6.25 9.06 -9.07
C ASP A 193 5.91 10.54 -8.98
N LYS A 194 5.05 11.00 -9.87
CA LYS A 194 4.66 12.41 -9.99
C LYS A 194 4.04 12.98 -8.71
N PRO A 195 3.03 12.34 -8.06
CA PRO A 195 2.45 12.90 -6.83
C PRO A 195 3.46 12.96 -5.69
N VAL A 196 4.31 11.94 -5.54
CA VAL A 196 5.39 11.90 -4.54
C VAL A 196 6.40 13.00 -4.78
N THR A 197 6.84 13.17 -6.02
CA THR A 197 7.77 14.24 -6.41
C THR A 197 7.20 15.62 -6.14
N LYS A 198 5.91 15.85 -6.43
CA LYS A 198 5.21 17.11 -6.13
C LYS A 198 5.18 17.39 -4.62
N GLU A 199 4.92 16.37 -3.81
CA GLU A 199 4.90 16.54 -2.36
C GLU A 199 6.30 16.90 -1.81
N TYR A 200 7.36 16.28 -2.31
CA TYR A 200 8.73 16.68 -1.99
C TYR A 200 9.05 18.11 -2.47
N MET A 201 8.59 18.52 -3.65
CA MET A 201 8.75 19.91 -4.12
C MET A 201 8.12 20.91 -3.14
N ASN A 202 6.93 20.61 -2.65
CA ASN A 202 6.22 21.45 -1.67
C ASN A 202 6.99 21.52 -0.34
N LYS A 203 7.34 20.37 0.22
CA LYS A 203 8.10 20.27 1.49
C LYS A 203 9.48 20.92 1.40
N GLN A 204 10.13 20.85 0.26
CA GLN A 204 11.46 21.39 0.03
C GLN A 204 11.47 22.83 -0.50
N LYS A 205 10.30 23.51 -0.46
CA LYS A 205 10.17 24.93 -0.83
C LYS A 205 10.77 25.26 -2.21
N GLY A 206 10.55 24.39 -3.18
CA GLY A 206 11.00 24.62 -4.57
C GLY A 206 12.49 24.42 -4.82
N LYS A 207 13.20 23.66 -4.00
CA LYS A 207 14.62 23.30 -4.25
C LYS A 207 14.80 22.29 -5.39
N ILE A 208 13.74 21.59 -5.76
CA ILE A 208 13.69 20.68 -6.90
C ILE A 208 12.52 21.05 -7.80
N LYS A 209 12.57 20.68 -9.06
CA LYS A 209 11.50 20.88 -10.04
C LYS A 209 11.34 19.66 -10.93
N ILE A 210 10.11 19.42 -11.39
CA ILE A 210 9.81 18.43 -12.44
C ILE A 210 10.11 19.05 -13.78
N VAL A 211 10.67 18.26 -14.69
CA VAL A 211 10.97 18.64 -16.07
C VAL A 211 10.42 17.59 -17.05
N GLY A 212 10.02 18.03 -18.24
CA GLY A 212 9.40 17.19 -19.27
C GLY A 212 8.02 16.66 -18.91
N ASP A 213 7.51 15.80 -19.78
CA ASP A 213 6.23 15.12 -19.59
C ASP A 213 6.39 13.85 -18.73
N PRO A 214 5.31 13.31 -18.17
CA PRO A 214 5.33 12.00 -17.53
C PRO A 214 5.83 10.92 -18.49
N LEU A 215 6.71 10.03 -17.98
CA LEU A 215 7.38 9.01 -18.79
C LEU A 215 6.47 7.82 -19.13
N ASN A 216 5.48 7.56 -18.28
CA ASN A 216 4.54 6.44 -18.38
C ASN A 216 3.26 6.71 -17.61
N LYS A 217 2.38 5.69 -17.58
CA LYS A 217 1.23 5.61 -16.69
C LYS A 217 1.36 4.37 -15.83
N GLU A 218 1.10 4.50 -14.55
CA GLU A 218 1.16 3.43 -13.56
C GLU A 218 -0.14 3.33 -12.77
N ASN A 219 -0.72 2.14 -12.73
CA ASN A 219 -1.93 1.86 -11.98
C ASN A 219 -1.57 1.34 -10.60
N LEU A 220 -1.79 2.14 -9.55
CA LEU A 220 -1.53 1.74 -8.18
C LEU A 220 -2.63 0.82 -7.67
N GLY A 221 -2.23 -0.27 -7.01
CA GLY A 221 -3.14 -1.28 -6.47
C GLY A 221 -2.72 -1.74 -5.08
N ILE A 222 -3.68 -2.25 -4.32
CA ILE A 222 -3.45 -2.88 -3.02
C ILE A 222 -3.12 -4.34 -3.26
N GLY A 223 -1.93 -4.78 -2.81
CA GLY A 223 -1.46 -6.15 -2.97
C GLY A 223 -1.95 -7.08 -1.87
N VAL A 224 -2.29 -8.32 -2.23
CA VAL A 224 -2.58 -9.43 -1.31
C VAL A 224 -1.82 -10.67 -1.75
N GLN A 225 -1.63 -11.63 -0.83
CA GLN A 225 -0.98 -12.89 -1.17
C GLN A 225 -1.70 -13.57 -2.35
N LYS A 226 -0.90 -14.16 -3.24
CA LYS A 226 -1.41 -14.86 -4.43
C LYS A 226 -2.47 -15.90 -4.09
N GLY A 227 -3.64 -15.82 -4.73
CA GLY A 227 -4.78 -16.71 -4.50
C GLY A 227 -5.66 -16.36 -3.30
N ASN A 228 -5.36 -15.31 -2.51
CA ASN A 228 -6.21 -14.87 -1.40
C ASN A 228 -7.43 -14.07 -1.91
N LYS A 229 -8.33 -14.77 -2.61
CA LYS A 229 -9.52 -14.16 -3.22
C LYS A 229 -10.46 -13.54 -2.20
N GLU A 230 -10.62 -14.17 -1.02
CA GLU A 230 -11.53 -13.65 0.02
C GLU A 230 -11.14 -12.24 0.46
N LEU A 231 -9.86 -12.02 0.74
CA LEU A 231 -9.35 -10.71 1.16
C LEU A 231 -9.38 -9.70 0.00
N LEU A 232 -9.02 -10.13 -1.21
CA LEU A 232 -9.05 -9.32 -2.41
C LEU A 232 -10.46 -8.81 -2.73
N ASP A 233 -11.46 -9.68 -2.63
CA ASP A 233 -12.87 -9.34 -2.87
C ASP A 233 -13.37 -8.33 -1.82
N LYS A 234 -13.00 -8.49 -0.54
CA LYS A 234 -13.30 -7.50 0.50
C LYS A 234 -12.69 -6.14 0.19
N ILE A 235 -11.40 -6.11 -0.18
CA ILE A 235 -10.71 -4.86 -0.54
C ILE A 235 -11.40 -4.19 -1.73
N ASN A 236 -11.68 -4.93 -2.80
CA ASN A 236 -12.33 -4.40 -3.99
C ASN A 236 -13.75 -3.89 -3.72
N LYS A 237 -14.53 -4.61 -2.90
CA LYS A 237 -15.86 -4.19 -2.47
C LYS A 237 -15.80 -2.92 -1.63
N GLY A 238 -14.86 -2.84 -0.68
CA GLY A 238 -14.62 -1.64 0.12
C GLY A 238 -14.26 -0.44 -0.75
N LEU A 239 -13.31 -0.59 -1.69
CA LEU A 239 -12.95 0.45 -2.66
C LEU A 239 -14.17 0.94 -3.45
N ALA A 240 -15.00 0.02 -3.96
CA ALA A 240 -16.21 0.36 -4.70
C ALA A 240 -17.23 1.13 -3.84
N ASN A 241 -17.42 0.71 -2.59
CA ASN A 241 -18.32 1.38 -1.64
C ASN A 241 -17.82 2.79 -1.31
N LEU A 242 -16.53 2.98 -1.04
CA LEU A 242 -15.94 4.29 -0.75
C LEU A 242 -16.05 5.24 -1.94
N LYS A 243 -15.82 4.76 -3.17
CA LYS A 243 -16.02 5.54 -4.40
C LYS A 243 -17.49 5.94 -4.57
N LYS A 244 -18.42 5.01 -4.36
CA LYS A 244 -19.87 5.26 -4.47
C LYS A 244 -20.40 6.26 -3.42
N SER A 245 -19.86 6.23 -2.21
CA SER A 245 -20.28 7.13 -1.11
C SER A 245 -19.64 8.52 -1.17
N GLY A 246 -18.63 8.73 -2.04
CA GLY A 246 -17.83 9.96 -2.08
C GLY A 246 -16.77 10.06 -0.95
N GLU A 247 -16.62 9.03 -0.14
CA GLU A 247 -15.59 9.00 0.91
C GLU A 247 -14.19 8.94 0.30
N PHE A 248 -14.03 8.19 -0.80
CA PHE A 248 -12.78 8.11 -1.55
C PHE A 248 -12.32 9.49 -2.05
N ASP A 249 -13.22 10.30 -2.59
CA ASP A 249 -12.91 11.65 -3.07
C ASP A 249 -12.50 12.59 -1.93
N LYS A 250 -13.11 12.43 -0.75
CA LYS A 250 -12.67 13.17 0.45
C LYS A 250 -11.25 12.82 0.85
N LEU A 251 -10.85 11.53 0.75
CA LEU A 251 -9.49 11.11 1.03
C LEU A 251 -8.51 11.69 0.00
N LEU A 252 -8.82 11.65 -1.30
CA LEU A 252 -8.02 12.27 -2.35
C LEU A 252 -7.81 13.77 -2.07
N LYS A 253 -8.88 14.48 -1.71
CA LYS A 253 -8.80 15.90 -1.37
C LYS A 253 -7.98 16.18 -0.13
N LYS A 254 -8.12 15.35 0.93
CA LYS A 254 -7.33 15.46 2.17
C LYS A 254 -5.84 15.40 1.89
N TRP A 255 -5.44 14.54 0.96
CA TRP A 255 -4.04 14.26 0.65
C TRP A 255 -3.53 14.95 -0.63
N ASN A 256 -4.27 15.91 -1.19
CA ASN A 256 -3.92 16.67 -2.40
C ASN A 256 -3.60 15.77 -3.62
N LEU A 257 -4.36 14.69 -3.77
CA LEU A 257 -4.25 13.71 -4.86
C LEU A 257 -5.31 13.90 -5.97
N ASN A 258 -5.99 15.04 -6.01
CA ASN A 258 -7.00 15.39 -7.01
C ASN A 258 -6.35 15.81 -8.34
#